data_60c4d8640847a6997a322e33ee0d7fc9
#
_entry.id   60c4d8640847a6997a322e33ee0d7fc9
#
_cell.length_a   1.000
_cell.length_b   1.000
_cell.length_c   1.000
_cell.angle_alpha   90.00
_cell.angle_beta   90.00
_cell.angle_gamma   90.00
#
_symmetry.space_group_name_H-M   'P 1'
#
loop_
_entity.id
_entity.type
_entity.pdbx_description
1 polymer ?
#
loop_
_entity_poly.entity_id
_entity_poly.type
_entity_poly.pdbx_seq_one_letter_code
_entity_poly.pdbx_strand_id
1 'polypeptide(L)'
;RQIFNSINTCFLQQNVEMDDQNLAFISFVYKNLPYNPESYRLIEVDYQYYRTRLIKSHPSVVQLIRNFEAGFEMNLLGEMEFEKPLMDLVYTTSFGINEFLLNQYFFINSNDFHIKEKVSKIICAWLKEYFSNTITMSESIILQFCQQVMPLLKKGEKKKIPIIIVAKDEYSHMLFRNNINKIISENYFFINDEIYYSIDDIPELFFNIHCFIVCERCLLNQERKFILPISINNLTNDLKDISNYIFTCVLTK
;
A
#
# COMPACT_ATOMS: atom_id res chain seq x y z
N ARG A 1 -8.27 -0.98 34.86
CA ARG A 1 -8.12 -1.41 36.27
C ARG A 1 -7.33 -2.73 36.40
N GLN A 2 -7.66 -3.81 35.67
CA GLN A 2 -6.94 -5.09 35.80
C GLN A 2 -5.44 -4.98 35.50
N ILE A 3 -5.04 -4.39 34.37
CA ILE A 3 -3.64 -4.20 33.98
C ILE A 3 -2.89 -3.40 35.05
N PHE A 4 -3.46 -2.28 35.52
CA PHE A 4 -2.91 -1.45 36.56
C PHE A 4 -2.60 -2.25 37.85
N ASN A 5 -3.56 -3.04 38.32
CA ASN A 5 -3.39 -3.87 39.51
C ASN A 5 -2.33 -4.98 39.29
N SER A 6 -2.31 -5.60 38.10
CA SER A 6 -1.31 -6.63 37.79
C SER A 6 0.11 -6.06 37.78
N ILE A 7 0.30 -4.89 37.14
CA ILE A 7 1.59 -4.22 37.11
C ILE A 7 2.04 -3.83 38.53
N ASN A 8 1.15 -3.22 39.31
CA ASN A 8 1.45 -2.85 40.69
C ASN A 8 1.87 -4.07 41.53
N THR A 9 1.16 -5.19 41.39
CA THR A 9 1.50 -6.45 42.08
C THR A 9 2.90 -6.94 41.68
N CYS A 10 3.25 -6.87 40.38
CA CYS A 10 4.60 -7.28 39.93
C CYS A 10 5.71 -6.40 40.55
N PHE A 11 5.51 -5.09 40.64
CA PHE A 11 6.50 -4.19 41.24
C PHE A 11 6.62 -4.41 42.76
N LEU A 12 5.51 -4.59 43.46
CA LEU A 12 5.51 -4.90 44.89
C LEU A 12 6.22 -6.21 45.21
N GLN A 13 6.08 -7.23 44.35
CA GLN A 13 6.82 -8.50 44.48
C GLN A 13 8.33 -8.32 44.32
N GLN A 14 8.78 -7.27 43.64
CA GLN A 14 10.18 -6.92 43.48
C GLN A 14 10.67 -5.89 44.54
N ASN A 15 9.86 -5.59 45.55
CA ASN A 15 10.10 -4.55 46.56
C ASN A 15 10.30 -3.14 45.96
N VAL A 16 9.62 -2.84 44.87
CA VAL A 16 9.62 -1.53 44.24
C VAL A 16 8.27 -0.88 44.48
N GLU A 17 8.24 0.20 45.25
CA GLU A 17 7.06 1.05 45.39
C GLU A 17 7.03 2.09 44.28
N MET A 18 5.92 2.16 43.59
CA MET A 18 5.67 3.13 42.52
C MET A 18 4.54 4.07 42.92
N ASP A 19 4.72 5.34 42.61
CA ASP A 19 3.63 6.29 42.71
C ASP A 19 2.55 6.03 41.64
N ASP A 20 1.33 6.50 41.89
CA ASP A 20 0.17 6.28 41.01
C ASP A 20 0.41 6.86 39.60
N GLN A 21 1.20 7.92 39.48
CA GLN A 21 1.46 8.57 38.20
C GLN A 21 2.38 7.74 37.31
N ASN A 22 3.46 7.22 37.87
CA ASN A 22 4.37 6.30 37.19
C ASN A 22 3.69 4.96 36.86
N LEU A 23 2.88 4.45 37.78
CA LEU A 23 2.11 3.22 37.58
C LEU A 23 1.07 3.40 36.45
N ALA A 24 0.39 4.54 36.40
CA ALA A 24 -0.55 4.87 35.32
C ALA A 24 0.18 4.99 33.98
N PHE A 25 1.34 5.63 33.94
CA PHE A 25 2.18 5.76 32.74
C PHE A 25 2.64 4.39 32.21
N ILE A 26 3.22 3.55 33.09
CA ILE A 26 3.66 2.21 32.71
C ILE A 26 2.48 1.34 32.25
N SER A 27 1.33 1.44 32.92
CA SER A 27 0.12 0.72 32.52
C SER A 27 -0.37 1.16 31.14
N PHE A 28 -0.24 2.45 30.84
CA PHE A 28 -0.55 3.02 29.54
C PHE A 28 0.43 2.52 28.46
N VAL A 29 1.74 2.59 28.71
CA VAL A 29 2.77 2.09 27.79
C VAL A 29 2.57 0.61 27.52
N TYR A 30 2.41 -0.21 28.56
CA TYR A 30 2.17 -1.66 28.44
C TYR A 30 0.95 -1.98 27.58
N LYS A 31 -0.13 -1.25 27.78
CA LYS A 31 -1.37 -1.43 26.98
C LYS A 31 -1.17 -1.12 25.50
N ASN A 32 -0.22 -0.27 25.17
CA ASN A 32 0.05 0.19 23.81
C ASN A 32 1.32 -0.42 23.21
N LEU A 33 1.96 -1.35 23.92
CA LEU A 33 3.06 -2.13 23.34
C LEU A 33 2.54 -2.97 22.17
N PRO A 34 3.32 -3.04 21.08
CA PRO A 34 2.99 -3.94 19.98
C PRO A 34 2.93 -5.38 20.51
N TYR A 35 1.88 -6.08 20.18
CA TYR A 35 1.77 -7.51 20.43
C TYR A 35 1.70 -8.25 19.08
N ASN A 36 2.10 -9.52 19.09
CA ASN A 36 2.02 -10.36 17.90
C ASN A 36 0.67 -11.10 17.90
N PRO A 37 -0.30 -10.64 17.12
CA PRO A 37 -1.60 -11.30 17.03
C PRO A 37 -1.44 -12.69 16.39
N GLU A 38 -2.15 -13.68 16.94
CA GLU A 38 -2.09 -15.07 16.49
C GLU A 38 -2.83 -15.32 15.16
N SER A 39 -3.59 -14.33 14.66
CA SER A 39 -4.35 -14.47 13.42
C SER A 39 -4.65 -13.13 12.76
N TYR A 40 -4.81 -13.13 11.44
CA TYR A 40 -5.26 -11.96 10.67
C TYR A 40 -6.63 -11.45 11.14
N ARG A 41 -7.52 -12.32 11.58
CA ARG A 41 -8.82 -11.92 12.13
C ARG A 41 -8.68 -11.03 13.37
N LEU A 42 -7.71 -11.29 14.24
CA LEU A 42 -7.44 -10.43 15.40
C LEU A 42 -6.88 -9.09 14.96
N ILE A 43 -5.99 -9.06 13.96
CA ILE A 43 -5.48 -7.80 13.38
C ILE A 43 -6.63 -6.93 12.87
N GLU A 44 -7.56 -7.54 12.14
CA GLU A 44 -8.70 -6.84 11.56
C GLU A 44 -9.67 -6.30 12.63
N VAL A 45 -9.97 -7.11 13.66
CA VAL A 45 -10.84 -6.70 14.78
C VAL A 45 -10.23 -5.51 15.52
N ASP A 46 -8.94 -5.55 15.81
CA ASP A 46 -8.24 -4.47 16.48
C ASP A 46 -8.19 -3.21 15.61
N TYR A 47 -7.88 -3.37 14.33
CA TYR A 47 -7.89 -2.27 13.38
C TYR A 47 -9.25 -1.56 13.35
N GLN A 48 -10.36 -2.27 13.21
CA GLN A 48 -11.69 -1.68 13.18
C GLN A 48 -12.05 -0.97 14.50
N TYR A 49 -11.65 -1.56 15.63
CA TYR A 49 -11.85 -0.95 16.94
C TYR A 49 -11.09 0.37 17.09
N TYR A 50 -9.79 0.39 16.75
CA TYR A 50 -8.97 1.60 16.84
C TYR A 50 -9.38 2.64 15.79
N ARG A 51 -9.66 2.23 14.57
CA ARG A 51 -10.12 3.09 13.48
C ARG A 51 -11.34 3.90 13.88
N THR A 52 -12.37 3.24 14.41
CA THR A 52 -13.60 3.90 14.82
C THR A 52 -13.35 4.94 15.91
N ARG A 53 -12.47 4.66 16.84
CA ARG A 53 -12.12 5.58 17.94
C ARG A 53 -11.28 6.75 17.46
N LEU A 54 -10.23 6.49 16.69
CA LEU A 54 -9.28 7.50 16.26
C LEU A 54 -9.92 8.52 15.32
N ILE A 55 -10.70 8.07 14.35
CA ILE A 55 -11.39 8.95 13.41
C ILE A 55 -12.40 9.87 14.14
N LYS A 56 -13.07 9.36 15.17
CA LYS A 56 -13.99 10.17 15.98
C LYS A 56 -13.25 11.18 16.85
N SER A 57 -12.11 10.80 17.42
CA SER A 57 -11.35 11.64 18.36
C SER A 57 -10.43 12.65 17.65
N HIS A 58 -9.96 12.31 16.47
CA HIS A 58 -8.97 13.09 15.72
C HIS A 58 -9.36 13.23 14.24
N PRO A 59 -10.29 14.15 13.91
CA PRO A 59 -10.68 14.39 12.50
C PRO A 59 -9.51 14.77 11.60
N SER A 60 -8.45 15.36 12.16
CA SER A 60 -7.19 15.68 11.47
C SER A 60 -6.49 14.47 10.85
N VAL A 61 -6.75 13.25 11.38
CA VAL A 61 -6.19 12.01 10.81
C VAL A 61 -6.78 11.71 9.43
N VAL A 62 -8.08 11.96 9.24
CA VAL A 62 -8.70 11.80 7.92
C VAL A 62 -8.08 12.78 6.92
N GLN A 63 -7.79 14.02 7.36
CA GLN A 63 -7.11 14.99 6.51
C GLN A 63 -5.67 14.54 6.18
N LEU A 64 -4.96 13.95 7.14
CA LEU A 64 -3.64 13.38 6.90
C LEU A 64 -3.68 12.26 5.84
N ILE A 65 -4.66 11.34 5.93
CA ILE A 65 -4.86 10.30 4.92
C ILE A 65 -5.08 10.93 3.54
N ARG A 66 -5.95 11.94 3.43
CA ARG A 66 -6.20 12.65 2.16
C ARG A 66 -4.96 13.35 1.60
N ASN A 67 -4.10 13.88 2.46
CA ASN A 67 -2.84 14.48 2.04
C ASN A 67 -1.89 13.41 1.45
N PHE A 68 -1.89 12.21 2.01
CA PHE A 68 -1.18 11.07 1.43
C PHE A 68 -1.80 10.62 0.10
N GLU A 69 -3.13 10.51 0.02
CA GLU A 69 -3.84 10.18 -1.23
C GLU A 69 -3.49 11.15 -2.35
N ALA A 70 -3.53 12.45 -2.07
CA ALA A 70 -3.15 13.50 -3.02
C ALA A 70 -1.66 13.44 -3.38
N GLY A 71 -0.79 13.15 -2.39
CA GLY A 71 0.64 13.04 -2.60
C GLY A 71 1.03 11.84 -3.45
N PHE A 72 0.40 10.70 -3.30
CA PHE A 72 0.76 9.44 -3.96
C PHE A 72 -0.20 9.03 -5.07
N GLU A 73 -1.21 9.86 -5.37
CA GLU A 73 -2.22 9.62 -6.42
C GLU A 73 -2.90 8.25 -6.30
N MET A 74 -3.24 7.84 -5.08
CA MET A 74 -3.84 6.54 -4.78
C MET A 74 -4.87 6.65 -3.67
N ASN A 75 -5.83 5.72 -3.64
CA ASN A 75 -6.81 5.63 -2.56
C ASN A 75 -6.19 4.88 -1.38
N LEU A 76 -6.19 5.51 -0.20
CA LEU A 76 -5.61 4.96 1.03
C LEU A 76 -6.64 4.88 2.16
N LEU A 77 -7.75 5.60 2.03
CA LEU A 77 -8.82 5.59 3.01
C LEU A 77 -9.51 4.22 3.03
N GLY A 78 -9.45 3.55 4.17
CA GLY A 78 -9.97 2.19 4.33
C GLY A 78 -8.96 1.07 4.08
N GLU A 79 -7.76 1.40 3.58
CA GLU A 79 -6.69 0.43 3.40
C GLU A 79 -6.01 0.12 4.75
N MET A 80 -6.26 -1.07 5.28
CA MET A 80 -5.73 -1.48 6.60
C MET A 80 -4.20 -1.45 6.66
N GLU A 81 -3.52 -1.85 5.57
CA GLU A 81 -2.06 -1.85 5.45
C GLU A 81 -1.45 -0.45 5.57
N PHE A 82 -2.23 0.61 5.30
CA PHE A 82 -1.83 2.00 5.45
C PHE A 82 -2.36 2.61 6.75
N GLU A 83 -3.66 2.48 7.00
CA GLU A 83 -4.31 3.15 8.13
C GLU A 83 -3.81 2.64 9.48
N LYS A 84 -3.54 1.32 9.62
CA LYS A 84 -3.07 0.77 10.88
C LYS A 84 -1.72 1.34 11.30
N PRO A 85 -0.64 1.31 10.48
CA PRO A 85 0.61 1.98 10.80
C PRO A 85 0.47 3.49 11.06
N LEU A 86 -0.41 4.16 10.30
CA LEU A 86 -0.67 5.60 10.50
C LEU A 86 -1.33 5.88 11.85
N MET A 87 -2.31 5.06 12.25
CA MET A 87 -2.96 5.17 13.55
C MET A 87 -1.98 4.94 14.70
N ASP A 88 -1.12 3.94 14.57
CA ASP A 88 -0.06 3.67 15.55
C ASP A 88 0.89 4.87 15.66
N LEU A 89 1.30 5.45 14.52
CA LEU A 89 2.13 6.65 14.47
C LEU A 89 1.47 7.84 15.16
N VAL A 90 0.22 8.16 14.79
CA VAL A 90 -0.51 9.32 15.35
C VAL A 90 -0.75 9.14 16.85
N TYR A 91 -1.17 7.94 17.25
CA TYR A 91 -1.47 7.63 18.63
C TYR A 91 -0.22 7.74 19.52
N THR A 92 0.85 7.07 19.13
CA THR A 92 2.11 7.07 19.89
C THR A 92 2.76 8.46 19.93
N THR A 93 2.63 9.25 18.85
CA THR A 93 3.10 10.64 18.79
C THR A 93 2.30 11.54 19.74
N SER A 94 0.98 11.41 19.74
CA SER A 94 0.09 12.22 20.60
C SER A 94 0.38 12.03 22.10
N PHE A 95 0.91 10.88 22.48
CA PHE A 95 1.25 10.56 23.86
C PHE A 95 2.75 10.63 24.18
N GLY A 96 3.59 10.98 23.20
CA GLY A 96 5.03 11.10 23.40
C GLY A 96 5.75 9.78 23.70
N ILE A 97 5.17 8.64 23.35
CA ILE A 97 5.73 7.29 23.64
C ILE A 97 6.48 6.67 22.46
N ASN A 98 6.58 7.36 21.34
CA ASN A 98 7.22 6.86 20.13
C ASN A 98 8.63 6.33 20.34
N GLU A 99 9.46 7.05 21.12
CA GLU A 99 10.86 6.70 21.33
C GLU A 99 11.04 5.39 22.11
N PHE A 100 10.04 5.02 22.91
CA PHE A 100 10.06 3.75 23.65
C PHE A 100 9.70 2.54 22.78
N LEU A 101 9.12 2.77 21.61
CA LEU A 101 8.61 1.72 20.72
C LEU A 101 9.45 1.54 19.46
N LEU A 102 10.59 2.22 19.37
CA LEU A 102 11.47 2.15 18.21
C LEU A 102 12.14 0.76 18.10
N ASN A 103 11.88 0.09 16.99
CA ASN A 103 12.72 -1.00 16.55
C ASN A 103 14.03 -0.43 15.96
N GLN A 104 15.18 -0.89 16.45
CA GLN A 104 16.49 -0.29 16.15
C GLN A 104 17.03 -0.56 14.73
N TYR A 105 16.33 -1.28 13.88
CA TYR A 105 16.84 -1.71 12.56
C TYR A 105 15.95 -1.21 11.42
N PHE A 106 16.20 0.04 10.99
CA PHE A 106 15.50 0.62 9.85
C PHE A 106 16.46 0.85 8.70
N PHE A 107 16.25 0.14 7.59
CA PHE A 107 16.96 0.38 6.33
C PHE A 107 15.98 0.80 5.25
N ILE A 108 16.22 1.95 4.65
CA ILE A 108 15.56 2.37 3.41
C ILE A 108 16.60 2.29 2.30
N ASN A 109 16.28 1.58 1.21
CA ASN A 109 17.12 1.55 0.03
C ASN A 109 17.30 2.96 -0.53
N SER A 110 18.48 3.26 -1.07
CA SER A 110 18.77 4.55 -1.71
C SER A 110 17.74 4.93 -2.78
N ASN A 111 17.21 3.95 -3.48
CA ASN A 111 16.18 4.14 -4.52
C ASN A 111 14.82 4.61 -3.97
N ASP A 112 14.59 4.48 -2.67
CA ASP A 112 13.32 4.80 -2.00
C ASP A 112 13.38 6.12 -1.21
N PHE A 113 14.48 6.84 -1.32
CA PHE A 113 14.69 8.10 -0.59
C PHE A 113 13.65 9.17 -0.95
N HIS A 114 13.19 9.20 -2.19
CA HIS A 114 12.17 10.14 -2.65
C HIS A 114 10.81 9.89 -1.98
N ILE A 115 10.44 8.60 -1.75
CA ILE A 115 9.22 8.26 -1.01
C ILE A 115 9.33 8.72 0.44
N LYS A 116 10.47 8.43 1.10
CA LYS A 116 10.75 8.92 2.47
C LYS A 116 10.61 10.42 2.57
N GLU A 117 11.22 11.17 1.65
CA GLU A 117 11.17 12.63 1.65
C GLU A 117 9.74 13.14 1.50
N LYS A 118 8.95 12.54 0.61
CA LYS A 118 7.55 12.87 0.39
C LYS A 118 6.69 12.56 1.62
N VAL A 119 6.84 11.38 2.23
CA VAL A 119 6.18 11.00 3.48
C VAL A 119 6.54 11.99 4.60
N SER A 120 7.83 12.29 4.76
CA SER A 120 8.29 13.24 5.78
C SER A 120 7.68 14.63 5.60
N LYS A 121 7.62 15.15 4.37
CA LYS A 121 6.99 16.45 4.07
C LYS A 121 5.50 16.48 4.45
N ILE A 122 4.75 15.42 4.13
CA ILE A 122 3.32 15.32 4.44
C ILE A 122 3.11 15.30 5.96
N ILE A 123 3.86 14.45 6.68
CA ILE A 123 3.75 14.34 8.14
C ILE A 123 4.15 15.65 8.82
N CYS A 124 5.28 16.25 8.44
CA CYS A 124 5.75 17.51 9.03
C CYS A 124 4.78 18.66 8.78
N ALA A 125 4.16 18.72 7.60
CA ALA A 125 3.14 19.74 7.31
C ALA A 125 1.91 19.56 8.21
N TRP A 126 1.42 18.32 8.36
CA TRP A 126 0.30 18.00 9.23
C TRP A 126 0.59 18.30 10.71
N LEU A 127 1.79 17.94 11.21
CA LEU A 127 2.21 18.25 12.58
C LEU A 127 2.21 19.76 12.84
N LYS A 128 2.72 20.56 11.92
CA LYS A 128 2.73 22.03 12.04
C LYS A 128 1.33 22.61 12.09
N GLU A 129 0.42 22.08 11.28
CA GLU A 129 -0.95 22.55 11.19
C GLU A 129 -1.77 22.26 12.46
N TYR A 130 -1.63 21.04 13.00
CA TYR A 130 -2.50 20.57 14.08
C TYR A 130 -1.88 20.58 15.48
N PHE A 131 -0.55 20.61 15.59
CA PHE A 131 0.14 20.57 16.89
C PHE A 131 1.00 21.80 17.20
N SER A 132 0.93 22.86 16.37
CA SER A 132 1.52 24.18 16.66
C SER A 132 2.98 24.11 17.12
N ASN A 133 3.82 23.24 16.53
CA ASN A 133 5.23 23.01 16.88
C ASN A 133 5.49 22.48 18.31
N THR A 134 4.47 22.07 19.05
CA THR A 134 4.65 21.50 20.39
C THR A 134 5.14 20.06 20.38
N ILE A 135 4.92 19.35 19.26
CA ILE A 135 5.34 17.97 19.07
C ILE A 135 6.34 17.90 17.92
N THR A 136 7.52 17.38 18.21
CA THR A 136 8.52 17.04 17.18
C THR A 136 8.58 15.53 17.00
N MET A 137 8.64 15.08 15.77
CA MET A 137 8.79 13.67 15.44
C MET A 137 10.24 13.41 15.00
N SER A 138 10.89 12.42 15.61
CA SER A 138 12.25 12.05 15.22
C SER A 138 12.27 11.40 13.84
N GLU A 139 13.39 11.50 13.15
CA GLU A 139 13.59 10.89 11.85
C GLU A 139 13.39 9.36 11.90
N SER A 140 13.80 8.73 13.00
CA SER A 140 13.66 7.29 13.23
C SER A 140 12.20 6.82 13.19
N ILE A 141 11.29 7.62 13.75
CA ILE A 141 9.84 7.33 13.77
C ILE A 141 9.26 7.40 12.35
N ILE A 142 9.66 8.44 11.60
CA ILE A 142 9.24 8.58 10.20
C ILE A 142 9.79 7.42 9.36
N LEU A 143 11.02 6.99 9.60
CA LEU A 143 11.63 5.84 8.94
C LEU A 143 10.88 4.55 9.23
N GLN A 144 10.49 4.32 10.47
CA GLN A 144 9.69 3.16 10.87
C GLN A 144 8.36 3.12 10.13
N PHE A 145 7.63 4.23 10.16
CA PHE A 145 6.37 4.35 9.44
C PHE A 145 6.57 4.14 7.93
N CYS A 146 7.59 4.79 7.33
CA CYS A 146 7.93 4.58 5.92
C CYS A 146 8.13 3.12 5.58
N GLN A 147 8.88 2.37 6.37
CA GLN A 147 9.11 0.94 6.11
C GLN A 147 7.81 0.13 6.10
N GLN A 148 6.91 0.42 7.03
CA GLN A 148 5.65 -0.30 7.15
C GLN A 148 4.73 -0.05 5.94
N VAL A 149 4.68 1.19 5.42
CA VAL A 149 3.79 1.58 4.32
C VAL A 149 4.45 1.55 2.94
N MET A 150 5.78 1.44 2.88
CA MET A 150 6.56 1.45 1.64
C MET A 150 6.07 0.47 0.57
N PRO A 151 5.77 -0.81 0.90
CA PRO A 151 5.29 -1.76 -0.10
C PRO A 151 4.00 -1.30 -0.78
N LEU A 152 3.11 -0.64 -0.02
CA LEU A 152 1.85 -0.12 -0.54
C LEU A 152 2.08 1.16 -1.37
N LEU A 153 2.85 2.11 -0.85
CA LEU A 153 3.11 3.38 -1.55
C LEU A 153 3.85 3.17 -2.88
N LYS A 154 4.76 2.20 -2.96
CA LYS A 154 5.42 1.81 -4.21
C LYS A 154 4.45 1.26 -5.26
N LYS A 155 3.36 0.61 -4.84
CA LYS A 155 2.32 0.16 -5.79
C LYS A 155 1.67 1.35 -6.50
N GLY A 156 1.45 2.46 -5.78
CA GLY A 156 0.86 3.69 -6.35
C GLY A 156 1.81 4.43 -7.30
N GLU A 157 3.12 4.42 -7.05
CA GLU A 157 4.09 5.11 -7.90
C GLU A 157 4.39 4.40 -9.24
N LYS A 158 4.17 3.09 -9.29
CA LYS A 158 4.32 2.35 -10.55
C LYS A 158 3.12 2.64 -11.43
N LYS A 159 3.33 3.48 -12.45
CA LYS A 159 2.35 3.60 -13.55
C LYS A 159 2.10 2.19 -14.08
N LYS A 160 0.88 1.70 -13.87
CA LYS A 160 0.48 0.40 -14.40
C LYS A 160 0.59 0.43 -15.91
N ILE A 161 1.12 -0.63 -16.48
CA ILE A 161 1.29 -0.77 -17.92
C ILE A 161 -0.06 -1.20 -18.52
N PRO A 162 -0.62 -0.44 -19.47
CA PRO A 162 -1.87 -0.82 -20.11
C PRO A 162 -1.69 -2.04 -21.00
N ILE A 163 -2.66 -2.95 -20.95
CA ILE A 163 -2.82 -4.05 -21.89
C ILE A 163 -4.06 -3.75 -22.73
N ILE A 164 -3.86 -3.66 -24.02
CA ILE A 164 -4.92 -3.42 -25.01
C ILE A 164 -5.24 -4.74 -25.67
N ILE A 165 -6.52 -5.06 -25.78
CA ILE A 165 -6.99 -6.30 -26.42
C ILE A 165 -7.69 -5.92 -27.73
N VAL A 166 -7.26 -6.57 -28.82
CA VAL A 166 -7.87 -6.46 -30.15
C VAL A 166 -8.42 -7.82 -30.53
N ALA A 167 -9.71 -7.90 -30.78
CA ALA A 167 -10.39 -9.15 -31.12
C ALA A 167 -11.41 -8.93 -32.23
N LYS A 168 -11.70 -9.96 -33.01
CA LYS A 168 -12.61 -9.87 -34.15
C LYS A 168 -14.07 -9.60 -33.76
N ASP A 169 -14.47 -9.95 -32.54
CA ASP A 169 -15.82 -9.79 -32.01
C ASP A 169 -15.84 -9.64 -30.50
N GLU A 170 -16.96 -9.20 -29.95
CA GLU A 170 -17.18 -8.98 -28.54
C GLU A 170 -16.95 -10.25 -27.69
N TYR A 171 -17.40 -11.40 -28.16
CA TYR A 171 -17.25 -12.67 -27.46
C TYR A 171 -15.78 -13.06 -27.30
N SER A 172 -15.00 -12.96 -28.37
CA SER A 172 -13.55 -13.20 -28.35
C SER A 172 -12.84 -12.22 -27.42
N HIS A 173 -13.24 -10.93 -27.45
CA HIS A 173 -12.68 -9.91 -26.57
C HIS A 173 -12.95 -10.24 -25.09
N MET A 174 -14.18 -10.56 -24.72
CA MET A 174 -14.54 -10.94 -23.35
C MET A 174 -13.78 -12.18 -22.89
N LEU A 175 -13.67 -13.20 -23.76
CA LEU A 175 -12.93 -14.42 -23.46
C LEU A 175 -11.46 -14.14 -23.18
N PHE A 176 -10.81 -13.35 -24.03
CA PHE A 176 -9.40 -12.98 -23.86
C PHE A 176 -9.21 -12.14 -22.60
N ARG A 177 -10.04 -11.12 -22.38
CA ARG A 177 -10.02 -10.27 -21.18
C ARG A 177 -10.07 -11.10 -19.89
N ASN A 178 -11.04 -12.00 -19.79
CA ASN A 178 -11.23 -12.84 -18.61
C ASN A 178 -10.04 -13.77 -18.35
N ASN A 179 -9.39 -14.28 -19.39
CA ASN A 179 -8.24 -15.17 -19.22
C ASN A 179 -6.95 -14.40 -18.96
N ILE A 180 -6.74 -13.26 -19.60
CA ILE A 180 -5.59 -12.38 -19.33
C ILE A 180 -5.63 -11.86 -17.89
N ASN A 181 -6.80 -11.45 -17.39
CA ASN A 181 -6.96 -11.03 -15.99
C ASN A 181 -6.51 -12.08 -14.97
N LYS A 182 -6.60 -13.36 -15.29
CA LYS A 182 -6.16 -14.45 -14.40
C LYS A 182 -4.65 -14.62 -14.34
N ILE A 183 -3.91 -14.16 -15.34
CA ILE A 183 -2.46 -14.39 -15.47
C ILE A 183 -1.63 -13.15 -15.19
N ILE A 184 -2.22 -11.94 -15.26
CA ILE A 184 -1.54 -10.69 -14.99
C ILE A 184 -1.61 -10.32 -13.52
N SER A 185 -0.59 -9.59 -13.05
CA SER A 185 -0.63 -8.97 -11.73
C SER A 185 -1.24 -7.57 -11.84
N GLU A 186 -2.35 -7.36 -11.19
CA GLU A 186 -3.03 -6.05 -11.10
C GLU A 186 -2.14 -4.95 -10.49
N ASN A 187 -1.06 -5.32 -9.82
CA ASN A 187 -0.09 -4.37 -9.28
C ASN A 187 0.75 -3.68 -10.37
N TYR A 188 0.93 -4.32 -11.52
CA TYR A 188 1.81 -3.85 -12.60
C TYR A 188 1.07 -3.54 -13.89
N PHE A 189 -0.12 -4.11 -14.08
CA PHE A 189 -0.87 -4.04 -15.33
C PHE A 189 -2.33 -3.69 -15.08
N PHE A 190 -2.94 -3.10 -16.08
CA PHE A 190 -4.41 -2.99 -16.17
C PHE A 190 -4.83 -3.25 -17.61
N ILE A 191 -5.98 -3.89 -17.80
CA ILE A 191 -6.56 -4.05 -19.12
C ILE A 191 -7.37 -2.81 -19.44
N ASN A 192 -7.11 -2.21 -20.61
CA ASN A 192 -7.91 -1.08 -21.10
C ASN A 192 -9.38 -1.50 -21.21
N ASP A 193 -10.28 -0.60 -20.82
CA ASP A 193 -11.72 -0.87 -20.86
C ASP A 193 -12.35 -0.71 -22.25
N GLU A 194 -11.63 -0.06 -23.17
CA GLU A 194 -12.12 0.10 -24.55
C GLU A 194 -11.95 -1.18 -25.36
N ILE A 195 -12.90 -1.43 -26.26
CA ILE A 195 -12.91 -2.59 -27.15
C ILE A 195 -12.46 -2.17 -28.54
N TYR A 196 -11.41 -2.84 -29.05
CA TYR A 196 -10.89 -2.60 -30.39
C TYR A 196 -11.09 -3.83 -31.26
N TYR A 197 -11.59 -3.61 -32.48
CA TYR A 197 -11.83 -4.67 -33.47
C TYR A 197 -10.75 -4.70 -34.56
N SER A 198 -9.95 -3.66 -34.67
CA SER A 198 -8.79 -3.56 -35.54
C SER A 198 -7.61 -2.92 -34.80
N ILE A 199 -6.39 -3.25 -35.22
CA ILE A 199 -5.19 -2.59 -34.70
C ILE A 199 -5.19 -1.10 -35.10
N ASP A 200 -5.77 -0.77 -36.22
CA ASP A 200 -5.83 0.59 -36.75
C ASP A 200 -6.81 1.49 -35.95
N ASP A 201 -7.70 0.89 -35.16
CA ASP A 201 -8.61 1.61 -34.27
C ASP A 201 -7.92 2.09 -32.98
N ILE A 202 -6.71 1.58 -32.68
CA ILE A 202 -5.97 1.95 -31.48
C ILE A 202 -5.42 3.37 -31.64
N PRO A 203 -5.71 4.30 -30.71
CA PRO A 203 -5.17 5.65 -30.76
C PRO A 203 -3.63 5.65 -30.79
N GLU A 204 -3.05 6.53 -31.61
CA GLU A 204 -1.58 6.65 -31.77
C GLU A 204 -0.83 6.89 -30.45
N LEU A 205 -1.50 7.50 -29.48
CA LEU A 205 -0.95 7.72 -28.15
C LEU A 205 -0.45 6.42 -27.49
N PHE A 206 -1.14 5.30 -27.70
CA PHE A 206 -0.76 4.02 -27.10
C PHE A 206 0.50 3.42 -27.73
N PHE A 207 0.82 3.75 -28.97
CA PHE A 207 2.08 3.32 -29.59
C PHE A 207 3.29 4.11 -29.11
N ASN A 208 3.06 5.28 -28.49
CA ASN A 208 4.09 6.16 -27.93
C ASN A 208 4.32 5.93 -26.42
N ILE A 209 3.46 5.18 -25.76
CA ILE A 209 3.61 4.81 -24.35
C ILE A 209 3.98 3.33 -24.24
N HIS A 210 4.59 2.98 -23.10
CA HIS A 210 4.88 1.57 -22.83
C HIS A 210 3.58 0.81 -22.55
N CYS A 211 3.07 0.08 -23.54
CA CYS A 211 1.88 -0.76 -23.44
C CYS A 211 2.11 -2.12 -24.10
N PHE A 212 1.27 -3.10 -23.78
CA PHE A 212 1.20 -4.38 -24.47
C PHE A 212 -0.08 -4.46 -25.27
N ILE A 213 0.01 -4.87 -26.52
CA ILE A 213 -1.15 -5.11 -27.38
C ILE A 213 -1.30 -6.61 -27.58
N VAL A 214 -2.41 -7.18 -27.12
CA VAL A 214 -2.76 -8.57 -27.36
C VAL A 214 -3.77 -8.60 -28.49
N CYS A 215 -3.43 -9.24 -29.60
CA CYS A 215 -4.25 -9.23 -30.82
C CYS A 215 -4.63 -10.65 -31.26
N GLU A 216 -5.89 -10.83 -31.63
CA GLU A 216 -6.36 -12.10 -32.21
C GLU A 216 -5.62 -12.39 -33.51
N ARG A 217 -5.06 -13.61 -33.65
CA ARG A 217 -4.17 -14.00 -34.77
C ARG A 217 -4.76 -13.73 -36.15
N CYS A 218 -6.07 -13.88 -36.31
CA CYS A 218 -6.74 -13.64 -37.62
C CYS A 218 -6.76 -12.16 -38.05
N LEU A 219 -6.46 -11.23 -37.12
CA LEU A 219 -6.39 -9.78 -37.37
C LEU A 219 -4.96 -9.28 -37.61
N LEU A 220 -3.97 -10.14 -37.47
CA LEU A 220 -2.56 -9.77 -37.65
C LEU A 220 -2.21 -9.79 -39.14
N ASN A 221 -2.01 -8.62 -39.71
CA ASN A 221 -1.54 -8.47 -41.09
C ASN A 221 0.00 -8.46 -41.22
N GLN A 222 0.71 -8.16 -40.13
CA GLN A 222 2.17 -8.16 -40.06
C GLN A 222 2.64 -8.42 -38.62
N GLU A 223 3.75 -9.15 -38.46
CA GLU A 223 4.41 -9.33 -37.18
C GLU A 223 5.06 -8.00 -36.74
N ARG A 224 4.51 -7.37 -35.72
CA ARG A 224 5.11 -6.20 -35.04
C ARG A 224 5.63 -6.66 -33.67
N LYS A 225 6.85 -6.26 -33.31
CA LYS A 225 7.58 -6.68 -32.09
C LYS A 225 6.83 -6.46 -30.77
N PHE A 226 5.79 -5.64 -30.73
CA PHE A 226 5.05 -5.28 -29.52
C PHE A 226 3.62 -5.84 -29.48
N ILE A 227 3.24 -6.67 -30.47
CA ILE A 227 1.92 -7.27 -30.54
C ILE A 227 2.04 -8.75 -30.18
N LEU A 228 1.30 -9.15 -29.17
CA LEU A 228 1.27 -10.51 -28.65
C LEU A 228 0.08 -11.24 -29.27
N PRO A 229 0.32 -12.28 -30.08
CA PRO A 229 -0.76 -13.00 -30.75
C PRO A 229 -1.52 -13.89 -29.78
N ILE A 230 -2.86 -13.93 -29.93
CA ILE A 230 -3.73 -14.82 -29.17
C ILE A 230 -4.75 -15.47 -30.10
N SER A 231 -5.15 -16.71 -29.84
CA SER A 231 -6.22 -17.37 -30.58
C SER A 231 -7.05 -18.26 -29.67
N ILE A 232 -8.33 -18.41 -30.00
CA ILE A 232 -9.25 -19.28 -29.26
C ILE A 232 -8.78 -20.73 -29.33
N ASN A 233 -8.28 -21.15 -30.48
CA ASN A 233 -7.88 -22.55 -30.74
C ASN A 233 -6.61 -22.96 -30.02
N ASN A 234 -5.77 -21.99 -29.60
CA ASN A 234 -4.50 -22.23 -28.91
C ASN A 234 -4.38 -21.43 -27.61
N LEU A 235 -5.51 -21.09 -27.00
CA LEU A 235 -5.61 -20.12 -25.92
C LEU A 235 -4.63 -20.38 -24.77
N THR A 236 -4.54 -21.62 -24.30
CA THR A 236 -3.68 -22.00 -23.16
C THR A 236 -2.19 -21.75 -23.44
N ASN A 237 -1.69 -22.11 -24.61
CA ASN A 237 -0.29 -21.90 -24.97
C ASN A 237 -0.01 -20.41 -25.21
N ASP A 238 -0.91 -19.73 -25.94
CA ASP A 238 -0.75 -18.31 -26.21
C ASP A 238 -0.75 -17.49 -24.91
N LEU A 239 -1.61 -17.81 -23.92
CA LEU A 239 -1.61 -17.18 -22.61
C LEU A 239 -0.29 -17.43 -21.84
N LYS A 240 0.27 -18.63 -21.94
CA LYS A 240 1.56 -18.94 -21.32
C LYS A 240 2.70 -18.12 -21.94
N ASP A 241 2.69 -17.99 -23.26
CA ASP A 241 3.69 -17.20 -23.99
C ASP A 241 3.56 -15.70 -23.66
N ILE A 242 2.33 -15.17 -23.62
CA ILE A 242 2.02 -13.81 -23.22
C ILE A 242 2.51 -13.56 -21.79
N SER A 243 2.18 -14.46 -20.85
CA SER A 243 2.61 -14.36 -19.47
C SER A 243 4.14 -14.32 -19.33
N ASN A 244 4.84 -15.23 -19.99
CA ASN A 244 6.30 -15.29 -19.99
C ASN A 244 6.93 -14.02 -20.56
N TYR A 245 6.40 -13.51 -21.67
CA TYR A 245 6.89 -12.28 -22.31
C TYR A 245 6.71 -11.08 -21.42
N ILE A 246 5.50 -10.89 -20.89
CA ILE A 246 5.16 -9.79 -19.97
C ILE A 246 6.07 -9.84 -18.73
N PHE A 247 6.25 -11.05 -18.15
CA PHE A 247 7.08 -11.23 -16.96
C PHE A 247 8.54 -10.90 -17.23
N THR A 248 9.07 -11.32 -18.37
CA THR A 248 10.45 -10.99 -18.79
C THR A 248 10.64 -9.48 -18.94
N CYS A 249 9.68 -8.79 -19.56
CA CYS A 249 9.75 -7.34 -19.74
C CYS A 249 9.70 -6.54 -18.43
N VAL A 250 9.11 -7.10 -17.37
CA VAL A 250 9.05 -6.44 -16.03
C VAL A 250 10.32 -6.68 -15.22
N LEU A 251 10.94 -7.87 -15.34
CA LEU A 251 12.15 -8.22 -14.60
C LEU A 251 13.42 -7.57 -15.17
N THR A 252 13.41 -7.14 -16.43
CA THR A 252 14.57 -6.51 -17.09
C THR A 252 14.66 -5.00 -16.92
N LYS A 253 13.74 -4.40 -16.14
CA LYS A 253 13.75 -2.99 -15.72
C LYS A 253 13.94 -2.87 -14.22
#